data_20f893e88e165719d4ac737d2ac72141
#
_entry.id   20f893e88e165719d4ac737d2ac72141
#
_cell.length_a   1.000
_cell.length_b   1.000
_cell.length_c   1.000
_cell.angle_alpha   90.00
_cell.angle_beta   90.00
_cell.angle_gamma   90.00
#
_symmetry.space_group_name_H-M   'P 1'
#
loop_
_entity.id
_entity.type
_entity.pdbx_description
1 polymer ?
#
loop_
_entity_poly.entity_id
_entity_poly.type
_entity_poly.pdbx_seq_one_letter_code
_entity_poly.pdbx_strand_id
1 'polypeptide(L)'
;RLFDQPDERKVHSIPVPRLGGISFFPAILVSLCLIIGLFHCVGIPIARLLTDRSLLELLFWVSGCMLLYLIGVADDLVGVGYRYKFVVQVFTAILLVLPGAWINSLGGLFGIYMLPSWVGIPLTVLIVVYITNAINLIDGIDGLASGLSCIALTVLAAICISNGSYFY
;
A
#
# COMPACT_ATOMS: atom_id res chain seq x y z
N ARG A 1 24.36 -7.48 -9.68
CA ARG A 1 22.94 -6.99 -9.80
C ARG A 1 22.43 -6.27 -8.57
N LEU A 2 23.18 -6.21 -7.47
CA LEU A 2 22.81 -5.51 -6.24
C LEU A 2 22.90 -3.97 -6.36
N PHE A 3 23.60 -3.48 -7.36
CA PHE A 3 23.77 -2.07 -7.62
C PHE A 3 23.11 -1.68 -8.93
N ASP A 4 22.42 -0.56 -8.91
CA ASP A 4 21.90 0.08 -10.11
C ASP A 4 23.04 0.82 -10.82
N GLN A 5 23.34 0.42 -12.06
CA GLN A 5 24.37 1.05 -12.84
C GLN A 5 23.85 2.35 -13.47
N PRO A 6 24.67 3.40 -13.53
CA PRO A 6 24.32 4.61 -14.27
C PRO A 6 24.00 4.27 -15.73
N ASP A 7 22.90 4.82 -16.26
CA ASP A 7 22.48 4.73 -17.65
C ASP A 7 22.05 6.12 -18.12
N GLU A 8 22.04 6.38 -19.43
CA GLU A 8 21.68 7.68 -20.02
C GLU A 8 20.32 8.23 -19.59
N ARG A 9 19.44 7.37 -19.08
CA ARG A 9 18.09 7.71 -18.60
C ARG A 9 18.00 8.00 -17.10
N LYS A 10 19.14 7.88 -16.36
CA LYS A 10 19.15 7.96 -14.89
C LYS A 10 19.89 9.20 -14.43
N VAL A 11 19.43 9.78 -13.35
CA VAL A 11 19.97 11.03 -12.79
C VAL A 11 21.27 10.79 -12.01
N HIS A 12 21.49 9.58 -11.47
CA HIS A 12 22.68 9.29 -10.68
C HIS A 12 23.88 8.87 -11.55
N SER A 13 25.05 9.40 -11.20
CA SER A 13 26.33 9.15 -11.88
C SER A 13 27.18 8.06 -11.22
N ILE A 14 26.76 7.57 -10.04
CA ILE A 14 27.46 6.52 -9.28
C ILE A 14 26.51 5.33 -9.04
N PRO A 15 27.05 4.09 -8.93
CA PRO A 15 26.22 2.92 -8.63
C PRO A 15 25.50 3.05 -7.29
N VAL A 16 24.17 2.94 -7.29
CA VAL A 16 23.33 3.05 -6.09
C VAL A 16 22.81 1.64 -5.70
N PRO A 17 22.87 1.26 -4.42
CA PRO A 17 22.34 -0.04 -3.99
C PRO A 17 20.82 -0.08 -4.12
N ARG A 18 20.28 -1.10 -4.83
CA ARG A 18 18.85 -1.29 -5.07
C ARG A 18 18.08 -1.77 -3.85
N LEU A 19 18.75 -2.39 -2.88
CA LEU A 19 18.13 -3.06 -1.73
C LEU A 19 17.84 -2.12 -0.54
N GLY A 20 17.93 -0.80 -0.70
CA GLY A 20 17.66 0.16 0.39
C GLY A 20 16.27 0.01 1.01
N GLY A 21 15.26 -0.29 0.20
CA GLY A 21 13.88 -0.45 0.64
C GLY A 21 13.54 -1.79 1.31
N ILE A 22 14.43 -2.79 1.25
CA ILE A 22 14.13 -4.16 1.70
C ILE A 22 13.89 -4.25 3.22
N SER A 23 14.44 -3.33 4.00
CA SER A 23 14.30 -3.31 5.45
C SER A 23 13.02 -2.61 5.94
N PHE A 24 12.40 -1.74 5.14
CA PHE A 24 11.29 -0.91 5.61
C PHE A 24 10.05 -1.73 5.97
N PHE A 25 9.59 -2.60 5.08
CA PHE A 25 8.38 -3.38 5.33
C PHE A 25 8.52 -4.36 6.51
N PRO A 26 9.60 -5.16 6.62
CA PRO A 26 9.84 -5.97 7.82
C PRO A 26 9.95 -5.16 9.11
N ALA A 27 10.62 -3.99 9.07
CA ALA A 27 10.73 -3.12 10.23
C ALA A 27 9.37 -2.59 10.69
N ILE A 28 8.49 -2.19 9.75
CA ILE A 28 7.12 -1.76 10.04
C ILE A 28 6.33 -2.90 10.67
N LEU A 29 6.40 -4.12 10.12
CA LEU A 29 5.69 -5.28 10.66
C LEU A 29 6.15 -5.62 12.08
N VAL A 30 7.47 -5.68 12.31
CA VAL A 30 8.03 -5.95 13.64
C VAL A 30 7.60 -4.87 14.63
N SER A 31 7.68 -3.59 14.25
CA SER A 31 7.25 -2.47 15.09
C SER A 31 5.77 -2.55 15.44
N LEU A 32 4.92 -2.88 14.46
CA LEU A 32 3.48 -3.05 14.66
C LEU A 32 3.19 -4.19 15.64
N CYS A 33 3.82 -5.35 15.44
CA CYS A 33 3.65 -6.50 16.34
C CYS A 33 4.12 -6.18 17.77
N LEU A 34 5.26 -5.48 17.92
CA LEU A 34 5.78 -5.08 19.22
C LEU A 34 4.86 -4.08 19.92
N ILE A 35 4.35 -3.08 19.21
CA ILE A 35 3.42 -2.08 19.77
C ILE A 35 2.14 -2.77 20.26
N ILE A 36 1.54 -3.63 19.45
CA ILE A 36 0.32 -4.37 19.81
C ILE A 36 0.60 -5.26 21.02
N GLY A 37 1.72 -5.99 21.02
CA GLY A 37 2.12 -6.86 22.12
C GLY A 37 2.38 -6.11 23.43
N LEU A 38 3.12 -5.00 23.38
CA LEU A 38 3.41 -4.17 24.55
C LEU A 38 2.12 -3.56 25.14
N PHE A 39 1.24 -3.04 24.32
CA PHE A 39 -0.02 -2.50 24.79
C PHE A 39 -0.88 -3.56 25.46
N HIS A 40 -0.89 -4.78 24.92
CA HIS A 40 -1.57 -5.91 25.58
C HIS A 40 -0.96 -6.23 26.94
N CYS A 41 0.39 -6.26 27.05
CA CYS A 41 1.10 -6.51 28.32
C CYS A 41 0.85 -5.43 29.38
N VAL A 42 0.68 -4.17 28.95
CA VAL A 42 0.39 -3.04 29.87
C VAL A 42 -1.11 -2.98 30.25
N GLY A 43 -1.94 -3.88 29.70
CA GLY A 43 -3.38 -3.94 30.00
C GLY A 43 -4.22 -2.92 29.23
N ILE A 44 -3.66 -2.28 28.19
CA ILE A 44 -4.43 -1.44 27.28
C ILE A 44 -5.23 -2.35 26.36
N PRO A 45 -6.58 -2.31 26.41
CA PRO A 45 -7.40 -3.26 25.69
C PRO A 45 -7.51 -2.91 24.18
N ILE A 46 -6.42 -3.09 23.44
CA ILE A 46 -6.43 -2.89 21.97
C ILE A 46 -7.45 -3.81 21.29
N ALA A 47 -7.66 -5.01 21.84
CA ALA A 47 -8.71 -5.91 21.37
C ALA A 47 -10.11 -5.29 21.34
N ARG A 48 -10.37 -4.25 22.14
CA ARG A 48 -11.63 -3.49 22.07
C ARG A 48 -11.68 -2.47 20.92
N LEU A 49 -10.53 -2.10 20.40
CA LEU A 49 -10.40 -1.21 19.25
C LEU A 49 -10.47 -1.97 17.93
N LEU A 50 -10.07 -3.25 17.94
CA LEU A 50 -10.15 -4.14 16.78
C LEU A 50 -11.44 -4.95 16.89
N THR A 51 -12.43 -4.57 16.12
CA THR A 51 -13.59 -5.44 15.85
C THR A 51 -13.15 -6.64 15.02
N ASP A 52 -13.91 -7.73 15.03
CA ASP A 52 -13.61 -8.92 14.19
C ASP A 52 -13.44 -8.54 12.72
N ARG A 53 -14.22 -7.58 12.25
CA ARG A 53 -14.13 -7.05 10.89
C ARG A 53 -12.82 -6.30 10.66
N SER A 54 -12.42 -5.40 11.56
CA SER A 54 -11.18 -4.63 11.44
C SER A 54 -9.94 -5.53 11.48
N LEU A 55 -9.98 -6.61 12.28
CA LEU A 55 -8.92 -7.61 12.30
C LEU A 55 -8.82 -8.35 10.97
N LEU A 56 -9.95 -8.76 10.39
CA LEU A 56 -9.99 -9.40 9.08
C LEU A 56 -9.43 -8.48 7.99
N GLU A 57 -9.87 -7.24 7.97
CA GLU A 57 -9.37 -6.21 7.04
C GLU A 57 -7.84 -6.06 7.18
N LEU A 58 -7.32 -5.94 8.40
CA LEU A 58 -5.89 -5.82 8.67
C LEU A 58 -5.10 -7.04 8.16
N LEU A 59 -5.60 -8.25 8.37
CA LEU A 59 -4.95 -9.48 7.91
C LEU A 59 -4.85 -9.52 6.38
N PHE A 60 -5.92 -9.17 5.66
CA PHE A 60 -5.91 -9.09 4.21
C PHE A 60 -4.98 -7.98 3.70
N TRP A 61 -4.96 -6.82 4.38
CA TRP A 61 -4.06 -5.72 4.06
C TRP A 61 -2.60 -6.12 4.20
N VAL A 62 -2.22 -6.71 5.34
CA VAL A 62 -0.85 -7.16 5.58
C VAL A 62 -0.43 -8.22 4.56
N SER A 63 -1.34 -9.16 4.24
CA SER A 63 -1.09 -10.18 3.23
C SER A 63 -0.87 -9.57 1.84
N GLY A 64 -1.68 -8.61 1.44
CA GLY A 64 -1.53 -7.88 0.18
C GLY A 64 -0.22 -7.09 0.12
N CYS A 65 0.11 -6.34 1.16
CA CYS A 65 1.38 -5.61 1.25
C CYS A 65 2.59 -6.55 1.21
N MET A 66 2.51 -7.71 1.85
CA MET A 66 3.57 -8.73 1.81
C MET A 66 3.80 -9.26 0.39
N LEU A 67 2.72 -9.50 -0.37
CA LEU A 67 2.83 -9.95 -1.76
C LEU A 67 3.48 -8.87 -2.65
N LEU A 68 3.07 -7.60 -2.51
CA LEU A 68 3.70 -6.50 -3.24
C LEU A 68 5.16 -6.31 -2.86
N TYR A 69 5.49 -6.45 -1.59
CA TYR A 69 6.87 -6.41 -1.10
C TYR A 69 7.72 -7.53 -1.72
N LEU A 70 7.23 -8.77 -1.68
CA LEU A 70 7.97 -9.92 -2.24
C LEU A 70 8.21 -9.79 -3.73
N ILE A 71 7.20 -9.34 -4.50
CA ILE A 71 7.38 -9.14 -5.95
C ILE A 71 8.33 -7.98 -6.25
N GLY A 72 8.31 -6.91 -5.41
CA GLY A 72 9.25 -5.79 -5.51
C GLY A 72 10.69 -6.23 -5.25
N VAL A 73 10.93 -6.99 -4.18
CA VAL A 73 12.26 -7.56 -3.88
C VAL A 73 12.73 -8.49 -5.00
N ALA A 74 11.85 -9.35 -5.50
CA ALA A 74 12.18 -10.24 -6.62
C ALA A 74 12.53 -9.45 -7.89
N ASP A 75 11.84 -8.35 -8.14
CA ASP A 75 12.13 -7.46 -9.26
C ASP A 75 13.52 -6.82 -9.14
N ASP A 76 13.87 -6.30 -7.97
CA ASP A 76 15.17 -5.70 -7.71
C ASP A 76 16.32 -6.71 -7.83
N LEU A 77 16.11 -7.96 -7.44
CA LEU A 77 17.13 -9.01 -7.44
C LEU A 77 17.32 -9.66 -8.82
N VAL A 78 16.23 -10.02 -9.49
CA VAL A 78 16.28 -10.85 -10.70
C VAL A 78 15.68 -10.19 -11.94
N GLY A 79 14.93 -9.11 -11.77
CA GLY A 79 14.19 -8.44 -12.83
C GLY A 79 12.95 -9.25 -13.23
N VAL A 80 11.80 -8.95 -12.64
CA VAL A 80 10.55 -9.66 -12.92
C VAL A 80 9.84 -9.02 -14.11
N GLY A 81 9.35 -9.86 -15.04
CA GLY A 81 8.60 -9.38 -16.18
C GLY A 81 7.31 -8.66 -15.78
N TYR A 82 6.94 -7.59 -16.49
CA TYR A 82 5.80 -6.73 -16.18
C TYR A 82 4.46 -7.50 -16.02
N ARG A 83 4.28 -8.60 -16.74
CA ARG A 83 3.06 -9.43 -16.66
C ARG A 83 2.88 -10.05 -15.27
N TYR A 84 3.95 -10.58 -14.68
CA TYR A 84 3.91 -11.17 -13.33
C TYR A 84 3.63 -10.11 -12.27
N LYS A 85 4.26 -8.93 -12.38
CA LYS A 85 3.97 -7.80 -11.49
C LYS A 85 2.49 -7.43 -11.55
N PHE A 86 1.94 -7.30 -12.75
CA PHE A 86 0.54 -6.95 -12.96
C PHE A 86 -0.41 -7.99 -12.34
N VAL A 87 -0.14 -9.29 -12.53
CA VAL A 87 -0.96 -10.37 -11.92
C VAL A 87 -0.94 -10.27 -10.40
N VAL A 88 0.23 -10.07 -9.78
CA VAL A 88 0.34 -9.93 -8.33
C VAL A 88 -0.39 -8.68 -7.83
N GLN A 89 -0.31 -7.56 -8.54
CA GLN A 89 -1.02 -6.32 -8.20
C GLN A 89 -2.54 -6.51 -8.24
N VAL A 90 -3.06 -7.16 -9.29
CA VAL A 90 -4.50 -7.46 -9.40
C VAL A 90 -4.93 -8.40 -8.28
N PHE A 91 -4.15 -9.44 -7.99
CA PHE A 91 -4.45 -10.37 -6.90
C PHE A 91 -4.46 -9.65 -5.53
N THR A 92 -3.47 -8.79 -5.29
CA THR A 92 -3.42 -7.95 -4.07
C THR A 92 -4.63 -7.03 -3.97
N ALA A 93 -5.01 -6.37 -5.07
CA ALA A 93 -6.19 -5.51 -5.09
C ALA A 93 -7.48 -6.29 -4.78
N ILE A 94 -7.60 -7.53 -5.24
CA ILE A 94 -8.72 -8.42 -4.89
C ILE A 94 -8.71 -8.73 -3.40
N LEU A 95 -7.55 -9.04 -2.81
CA LEU A 95 -7.44 -9.28 -1.36
C LEU A 95 -7.91 -8.09 -0.53
N LEU A 96 -7.63 -6.86 -0.98
CA LEU A 96 -8.09 -5.64 -0.30
C LEU A 96 -9.61 -5.47 -0.35
N VAL A 97 -10.24 -5.93 -1.42
CA VAL A 97 -11.70 -5.82 -1.62
C VAL A 97 -12.48 -6.91 -0.89
N LEU A 98 -11.90 -8.09 -0.68
CA LEU A 98 -12.58 -9.24 -0.07
C LEU A 98 -13.23 -8.94 1.29
N PRO A 99 -12.59 -8.24 2.24
CA PRO A 99 -13.21 -7.92 3.52
C PRO A 99 -14.29 -6.83 3.43
N GLY A 100 -14.57 -6.30 2.23
CA GLY A 100 -15.59 -5.29 1.99
C GLY A 100 -15.06 -3.87 1.81
N ALA A 101 -13.74 -3.68 1.71
CA ALA A 101 -13.11 -2.39 1.46
C ALA A 101 -13.12 -2.06 -0.04
N TRP A 102 -14.23 -1.53 -0.55
CA TRP A 102 -14.38 -1.12 -1.94
C TRP A 102 -15.15 0.20 -2.04
N ILE A 103 -14.97 0.92 -3.15
CA ILE A 103 -15.62 2.21 -3.40
C ILE A 103 -17.10 1.97 -3.65
N ASN A 104 -17.92 2.23 -2.64
CA ASN A 104 -19.37 2.04 -2.67
C ASN A 104 -20.14 3.34 -2.94
N SER A 105 -19.47 4.50 -2.90
CA SER A 105 -20.07 5.80 -3.10
C SER A 105 -19.10 6.73 -3.81
N LEU A 106 -19.61 7.60 -4.68
CA LEU A 106 -18.87 8.71 -5.27
C LEU A 106 -19.18 10.05 -4.60
N GLY A 107 -19.91 10.06 -3.48
CA GLY A 107 -20.22 11.28 -2.74
C GLY A 107 -21.02 12.32 -3.52
N GLY A 108 -21.78 11.91 -4.54
CA GLY A 108 -22.54 12.82 -5.41
C GLY A 108 -21.77 13.34 -6.63
N LEU A 109 -20.52 12.89 -6.85
CA LEU A 109 -19.77 13.22 -8.06
C LEU A 109 -20.55 12.72 -9.28
N PHE A 110 -20.73 13.59 -10.27
CA PHE A 110 -21.57 13.34 -11.46
C PHE A 110 -23.05 12.95 -11.14
N GLY A 111 -23.55 13.31 -9.93
CA GLY A 111 -24.89 12.91 -9.49
C GLY A 111 -25.01 11.46 -9.02
N ILE A 112 -23.88 10.73 -8.91
CA ILE A 112 -23.84 9.33 -8.47
C ILE A 112 -23.49 9.28 -6.99
N TYR A 113 -24.44 8.85 -6.17
CA TYR A 113 -24.26 8.71 -4.72
C TYR A 113 -23.83 7.29 -4.33
N MET A 114 -24.46 6.28 -4.90
CA MET A 114 -24.20 4.88 -4.57
C MET A 114 -23.77 4.11 -5.80
N LEU A 115 -22.73 3.29 -5.66
CA LEU A 115 -22.26 2.39 -6.70
C LEU A 115 -22.70 0.96 -6.39
N PRO A 116 -23.26 0.24 -7.37
CA PRO A 116 -23.50 -1.18 -7.22
C PRO A 116 -22.16 -1.93 -7.15
N SER A 117 -22.13 -3.04 -6.40
CA SER A 117 -20.88 -3.81 -6.14
C SER A 117 -20.18 -4.28 -7.43
N TRP A 118 -20.96 -4.64 -8.46
CA TRP A 118 -20.42 -5.07 -9.76
C TRP A 118 -19.67 -3.96 -10.53
N VAL A 119 -19.86 -2.68 -10.17
CA VAL A 119 -19.08 -1.54 -10.68
C VAL A 119 -18.01 -1.13 -9.69
N GLY A 120 -18.35 -1.01 -8.40
CA GLY A 120 -17.45 -0.51 -7.37
C GLY A 120 -16.26 -1.42 -7.12
N ILE A 121 -16.44 -2.75 -7.17
CA ILE A 121 -15.36 -3.70 -6.99
C ILE A 121 -14.32 -3.62 -8.13
N PRO A 122 -14.69 -3.75 -9.42
CA PRO A 122 -13.73 -3.59 -10.50
C PRO A 122 -13.07 -2.21 -10.54
N LEU A 123 -13.82 -1.16 -10.22
CA LEU A 123 -13.29 0.20 -10.14
C LEU A 123 -12.21 0.30 -9.06
N THR A 124 -12.44 -0.28 -7.87
CA THR A 124 -11.46 -0.29 -6.78
C THR A 124 -10.21 -1.05 -7.19
N VAL A 125 -10.34 -2.23 -7.77
CA VAL A 125 -9.20 -3.01 -8.27
C VAL A 125 -8.40 -2.21 -9.29
N LEU A 126 -9.06 -1.58 -10.24
CA LEU A 126 -8.42 -0.76 -11.26
C LEU A 126 -7.66 0.42 -10.66
N ILE A 127 -8.26 1.13 -9.70
CA ILE A 127 -7.62 2.27 -9.02
C ILE A 127 -6.40 1.81 -8.22
N VAL A 128 -6.48 0.71 -7.47
CA VAL A 128 -5.35 0.18 -6.70
C VAL A 128 -4.18 -0.18 -7.62
N VAL A 129 -4.46 -0.90 -8.71
CA VAL A 129 -3.43 -1.27 -9.70
C VAL A 129 -2.85 -0.03 -10.36
N TYR A 130 -3.68 0.94 -10.73
CA TYR A 130 -3.25 2.20 -11.34
C TYR A 130 -2.33 2.98 -10.41
N ILE A 131 -2.73 3.20 -9.15
CA ILE A 131 -1.92 3.95 -8.16
C ILE A 131 -0.58 3.23 -7.90
N THR A 132 -0.60 1.90 -7.74
CA THR A 132 0.62 1.11 -7.53
C THR A 132 1.61 1.27 -8.68
N ASN A 133 1.14 1.23 -9.93
CA ASN A 133 1.99 1.44 -11.09
C ASN A 133 2.42 2.91 -11.23
N ALA A 134 1.56 3.86 -10.94
CA ALA A 134 1.90 5.29 -10.99
C ALA A 134 3.02 5.63 -10.01
N ILE A 135 2.93 5.15 -8.75
CA ILE A 135 3.98 5.35 -7.75
C ILE A 135 5.28 4.69 -8.20
N ASN A 136 5.23 3.48 -8.74
CA ASN A 136 6.42 2.78 -9.24
C ASN A 136 7.11 3.52 -10.40
N LEU A 137 6.33 4.17 -11.29
CA LEU A 137 6.88 4.97 -12.40
C LEU A 137 7.51 6.29 -11.91
N ILE A 138 6.96 6.89 -10.86
CA ILE A 138 7.45 8.15 -10.29
C ILE A 138 8.73 7.93 -9.47
N ASP A 139 8.97 6.72 -8.99
CA ASP A 139 10.13 6.37 -8.13
C ASP A 139 11.49 6.41 -8.87
N GLY A 140 11.50 6.80 -10.13
CA GLY A 140 12.73 7.03 -10.90
C GLY A 140 13.42 8.38 -10.63
N ILE A 141 12.84 9.26 -9.80
CA ILE A 141 13.37 10.59 -9.44
C ILE A 141 13.54 10.67 -7.94
N ASP A 142 14.78 10.96 -7.49
CA ASP A 142 15.12 11.03 -6.07
C ASP A 142 14.18 11.94 -5.27
N GLY A 143 13.54 11.38 -4.24
CA GLY A 143 12.65 12.09 -3.34
C GLY A 143 11.24 12.40 -3.89
N LEU A 144 10.95 12.18 -5.17
CA LEU A 144 9.65 12.52 -5.75
C LEU A 144 8.55 11.59 -5.25
N ALA A 145 8.75 10.28 -5.31
CA ALA A 145 7.76 9.30 -4.86
C ALA A 145 7.49 9.42 -3.35
N SER A 146 8.54 9.56 -2.53
CA SER A 146 8.43 9.76 -1.10
C SER A 146 7.75 11.09 -0.74
N GLY A 147 8.10 12.17 -1.43
CA GLY A 147 7.50 13.49 -1.22
C GLY A 147 6.00 13.51 -1.53
N LEU A 148 5.61 12.99 -2.69
CA LEU A 148 4.18 12.88 -3.07
C LEU A 148 3.41 11.97 -2.12
N SER A 149 4.00 10.85 -1.71
CA SER A 149 3.37 9.93 -0.74
C SER A 149 3.19 10.60 0.63
N CYS A 150 4.18 11.35 1.11
CA CYS A 150 4.06 12.11 2.36
C CYS A 150 2.94 13.14 2.29
N ILE A 151 2.83 13.90 1.19
CA ILE A 151 1.76 14.89 1.01
C ILE A 151 0.40 14.18 1.01
N ALA A 152 0.24 13.12 0.21
CA ALA A 152 -1.01 12.40 0.12
C ALA A 152 -1.44 11.81 1.47
N LEU A 153 -0.53 11.15 2.19
CA LEU A 153 -0.80 10.56 3.50
C LEU A 153 -1.11 11.63 4.56
N THR A 154 -0.44 12.79 4.51
CA THR A 154 -0.72 13.90 5.44
C THR A 154 -2.12 14.47 5.21
N VAL A 155 -2.52 14.66 3.95
CA VAL A 155 -3.87 15.13 3.60
C VAL A 155 -4.93 14.12 4.04
N LEU A 156 -4.73 12.82 3.74
CA LEU A 156 -5.64 11.76 4.17
C LEU A 156 -5.76 11.69 5.70
N ALA A 157 -4.64 11.77 6.43
CA ALA A 157 -4.64 11.80 7.88
C ALA A 157 -5.43 12.99 8.43
N ALA A 158 -5.23 14.19 7.87
CA ALA A 158 -5.99 15.39 8.26
C ALA A 158 -7.50 15.21 8.03
N ILE A 159 -7.91 14.63 6.89
CA ILE A 159 -9.31 14.33 6.59
C ILE A 159 -9.88 13.31 7.59
N CYS A 160 -9.17 12.23 7.88
CA CYS A 160 -9.60 11.21 8.83
C CYS A 160 -9.78 11.80 10.23
N ILE A 161 -8.83 12.61 10.69
CA ILE A 161 -8.90 13.29 12.00
C ILE A 161 -10.09 14.24 12.04
N SER A 162 -10.31 15.05 11.00
CA SER A 162 -11.41 16.03 10.95
C SER A 162 -12.78 15.34 10.95
N ASN A 163 -12.88 14.15 10.38
CA ASN A 163 -14.12 13.35 10.34
C ASN A 163 -14.31 12.44 11.57
N GLY A 164 -13.36 12.43 12.52
CA GLY A 164 -13.39 11.52 13.66
C GLY A 164 -13.20 10.04 13.29
N SER A 165 -12.70 9.77 12.08
CA SER A 165 -12.49 8.42 11.54
C SER A 165 -11.06 7.98 11.83
N TYR A 166 -10.83 7.37 13.00
CA TYR A 166 -9.49 6.97 13.43
C TYR A 166 -9.08 5.57 12.94
N PHE A 167 -9.97 4.86 12.23
CA PHE A 167 -9.79 3.46 11.81
C PHE A 167 -10.22 3.17 10.37
N TYR A 168 -10.07 4.12 9.47
CA TYR A 168 -10.27 3.88 8.04
C TYR A 168 -9.02 4.27 7.26
#